data_7cadbcc58f89a239c65b5465b14b5e71
#
_entry.id   7cadbcc58f89a239c65b5465b14b5e71
#
_cell.length_a   1.000
_cell.length_b   1.000
_cell.length_c   1.000
_cell.angle_alpha   90.00
_cell.angle_beta   90.00
_cell.angle_gamma   90.00
#
_symmetry.space_group_name_H-M   'P 1'
#
loop_
_entity.id
_entity.type
_entity.pdbx_description
1 polymer ?
#
loop_
_entity_poly.entity_id
_entity_poly.type
_entity_poly.pdbx_seq_one_letter_code
_entity_poly.pdbx_strand_id
1 'polypeptide(L)'
;MLYVRGNKLDYDHWEQDGNPGWGYENVLHYFKKSEDNRNPYLAATKYHRSGGYLTVQEAPWRTPLATAFVEAGVEMGFENRDANGEFQTGFMIPQGTIRRGSRCSTSKAFLRPIRHRKNLHIAMHAFVTKILIDPVTKIAYGVRFKRNGKI
;
A
#
# COMPACT_ATOMS: atom_id res chain seq x y z
N MET A 1 -0.32 -8.63 -3.58
CA MET A 1 0.13 -7.83 -4.72
C MET A 1 -0.93 -6.88 -5.25
N LEU A 2 -2.20 -7.12 -4.99
CA LEU A 2 -3.23 -6.12 -5.30
C LEU A 2 -2.96 -4.84 -4.53
N TYR A 3 -3.18 -3.69 -5.19
CA TYR A 3 -2.95 -2.39 -4.60
C TYR A 3 -4.28 -1.72 -4.29
N VAL A 4 -4.69 -1.78 -3.04
CA VAL A 4 -5.89 -1.13 -2.50
C VAL A 4 -5.49 -0.43 -1.21
N ARG A 5 -5.86 0.84 -1.08
CA ARG A 5 -5.47 1.70 0.06
C ARG A 5 -6.43 1.60 1.24
N GLY A 6 -7.64 1.12 1.02
CA GLY A 6 -8.74 1.16 1.97
C GLY A 6 -9.73 2.29 1.68
N ASN A 7 -10.79 2.35 2.46
CA ASN A 7 -11.83 3.36 2.30
C ASN A 7 -11.45 4.67 3.01
N LYS A 8 -11.90 5.80 2.47
CA LYS A 8 -11.73 7.12 3.09
C LYS A 8 -12.24 7.12 4.55
N LEU A 9 -13.39 6.51 4.80
CA LEU A 9 -14.02 6.47 6.11
C LEU A 9 -13.18 5.71 7.15
N ASP A 10 -12.38 4.71 6.77
CA ASP A 10 -11.50 4.01 7.70
C ASP A 10 -10.51 4.98 8.36
N TYR A 11 -9.91 5.85 7.55
CA TYR A 11 -8.95 6.87 8.02
C TYR A 11 -9.64 8.00 8.79
N ASP A 12 -10.78 8.47 8.31
CA ASP A 12 -11.54 9.53 8.97
C ASP A 12 -12.02 9.07 10.36
N HIS A 13 -12.40 7.78 10.52
CA HIS A 13 -12.70 7.19 11.83
C HIS A 13 -11.48 7.17 12.74
N TRP A 14 -10.30 6.81 12.23
CA TRP A 14 -9.08 6.86 13.05
C TRP A 14 -8.79 8.27 13.58
N GLU A 15 -9.02 9.29 12.79
CA GLU A 15 -8.89 10.68 13.24
C GLU A 15 -9.92 11.02 14.32
N GLN A 16 -11.18 10.63 14.12
CA GLN A 16 -12.26 10.81 15.10
C GLN A 16 -12.00 10.09 16.42
N ASP A 17 -11.35 8.94 16.37
CA ASP A 17 -10.94 8.14 17.54
C ASP A 17 -9.77 8.77 18.33
N GLY A 18 -9.40 10.00 18.02
CA GLY A 18 -8.38 10.75 18.75
C GLY A 18 -6.97 10.65 18.17
N ASN A 19 -6.82 10.34 16.88
CA ASN A 19 -5.54 10.34 16.18
C ASN A 19 -5.46 11.49 15.14
N PRO A 20 -5.25 12.74 15.57
CA PRO A 20 -5.21 13.88 14.66
C PRO A 20 -4.15 13.70 13.57
N GLY A 21 -4.50 14.03 12.32
CA GLY A 21 -3.62 13.88 11.17
C GLY A 21 -3.65 12.49 10.52
N TRP A 22 -4.53 11.59 10.97
CA TRP A 22 -4.77 10.28 10.34
C TRP A 22 -5.98 10.28 9.42
N GLY A 23 -6.73 11.37 9.31
CA GLY A 23 -7.83 11.51 8.36
C GLY A 23 -7.37 11.35 6.91
N TYR A 24 -8.29 10.96 6.04
CA TYR A 24 -7.97 10.58 4.66
C TYR A 24 -7.20 11.67 3.89
N GLU A 25 -7.59 12.91 4.00
CA GLU A 25 -6.90 14.01 3.30
C GLU A 25 -5.44 14.16 3.73
N ASN A 26 -5.13 13.88 5.00
CA ASN A 26 -3.78 13.91 5.53
C ASN A 26 -2.95 12.72 5.02
N VAL A 27 -3.50 11.50 5.05
CA VAL A 27 -2.77 10.28 4.66
C VAL A 27 -2.65 10.14 3.14
N LEU A 28 -3.55 10.73 2.35
CA LEU A 28 -3.51 10.71 0.88
C LEU A 28 -2.17 11.25 0.34
N HIS A 29 -1.63 12.29 0.95
CA HIS A 29 -0.32 12.82 0.59
C HIS A 29 0.77 11.73 0.67
N TYR A 30 0.77 10.89 1.71
CA TYR A 30 1.76 9.83 1.89
C TYR A 30 1.54 8.65 0.95
N PHE A 31 0.29 8.29 0.65
CA PHE A 31 0.00 7.32 -0.41
C PHE A 31 0.58 7.77 -1.75
N LYS A 32 0.32 9.01 -2.14
CA LYS A 32 0.85 9.61 -3.37
C LYS A 32 2.37 9.72 -3.36
N LYS A 33 2.98 10.04 -2.22
CA LYS A 33 4.45 10.11 -2.07
C LYS A 33 5.13 8.77 -2.33
N SER A 34 4.52 7.67 -1.91
CA SER A 34 5.07 6.33 -2.09
C SER A 34 4.84 5.74 -3.48
N GLU A 35 3.79 6.17 -4.17
CA GLU A 35 3.28 5.57 -5.40
C GLU A 35 4.04 6.03 -6.64
N ASP A 36 4.27 5.07 -7.54
CA ASP A 36 4.69 5.28 -8.91
C ASP A 36 3.67 4.59 -9.83
N ASN A 37 2.53 5.24 -10.06
CA ASN A 37 1.46 4.70 -10.88
C ASN A 37 1.84 4.78 -12.37
N ARG A 38 1.73 3.66 -13.06
CA ARG A 38 2.10 3.52 -14.48
C ARG A 38 0.92 3.64 -15.42
N ASN A 39 -0.30 3.75 -14.90
CA ASN A 39 -1.45 4.12 -15.70
C ASN A 39 -1.50 5.66 -15.80
N PRO A 40 -1.27 6.27 -17.00
CA PRO A 40 -1.18 7.73 -17.14
C PRO A 40 -2.51 8.42 -16.81
N TYR A 41 -3.64 7.79 -17.08
CA TYR A 41 -4.95 8.35 -16.77
C TYR A 41 -5.19 8.44 -15.26
N LEU A 42 -4.84 7.40 -14.51
CA LEU A 42 -4.95 7.41 -13.06
C LEU A 42 -3.92 8.35 -12.43
N ALA A 43 -2.68 8.32 -12.90
CA ALA A 43 -1.61 9.18 -12.40
C ALA A 43 -1.92 10.69 -12.52
N ALA A 44 -2.77 11.07 -13.48
CA ALA A 44 -3.22 12.44 -13.68
C ALA A 44 -4.34 12.88 -12.72
N THR A 45 -4.95 11.96 -11.99
CA THR A 45 -6.01 12.29 -11.03
C THR A 45 -5.45 12.82 -9.71
N LYS A 46 -6.31 13.48 -8.92
CA LYS A 46 -5.93 13.97 -7.58
C LYS A 46 -5.55 12.84 -6.61
N TYR A 47 -5.99 11.60 -6.89
CA TYR A 47 -5.80 10.44 -6.01
C TYR A 47 -4.48 9.72 -6.20
N HIS A 48 -3.83 9.89 -7.34
CA HIS A 48 -2.63 9.15 -7.72
C HIS A 48 -1.43 10.05 -7.99
N ARG A 49 -0.27 9.43 -8.14
CA ARG A 49 0.97 10.09 -8.56
C ARG A 49 1.92 9.06 -9.17
N SER A 50 2.80 9.53 -10.05
CA SER A 50 3.98 8.81 -10.52
C SER A 50 5.25 9.29 -9.84
N GLY A 51 6.34 8.53 -9.95
CA GLY A 51 7.68 8.91 -9.49
C GLY A 51 8.01 8.51 -8.05
N GLY A 52 7.10 7.85 -7.32
CA GLY A 52 7.42 7.25 -6.03
C GLY A 52 8.22 5.95 -6.15
N TYR A 53 8.52 5.33 -5.02
CA TYR A 53 9.33 4.11 -4.99
C TYR A 53 8.53 2.83 -5.28
N LEU A 54 7.24 2.82 -5.00
CA LEU A 54 6.35 1.67 -5.14
C LEU A 54 5.64 1.73 -6.49
N THR A 55 6.12 0.95 -7.45
CA THR A 55 5.47 0.90 -8.77
C THR A 55 4.13 0.16 -8.67
N VAL A 56 3.09 0.82 -9.15
CA VAL A 56 1.72 0.34 -9.24
C VAL A 56 1.29 0.34 -10.70
N GLN A 57 0.80 -0.80 -11.19
CA GLN A 57 0.33 -0.92 -12.57
C GLN A 57 -0.66 -2.07 -12.70
N GLU A 58 -1.44 -2.07 -13.76
CA GLU A 58 -2.19 -3.25 -14.19
C GLU A 58 -1.23 -4.34 -14.66
N ALA A 59 -1.68 -5.60 -14.62
CA ALA A 59 -0.95 -6.67 -15.29
C ALA A 59 -0.84 -6.34 -16.80
N PRO A 60 0.36 -6.48 -17.40
CA PRO A 60 0.57 -6.11 -18.82
C PRO A 60 -0.22 -7.01 -19.78
N TRP A 61 -0.66 -8.14 -19.29
CA TRP A 61 -1.53 -9.08 -20.04
C TRP A 61 -2.70 -9.52 -19.15
N ARG A 62 -3.86 -9.66 -19.77
CA ARG A 62 -5.09 -10.17 -19.15
C ARG A 62 -5.91 -10.97 -20.17
N THR A 63 -6.72 -11.90 -19.68
CA THR A 63 -7.64 -12.64 -20.54
C THR A 63 -8.75 -11.71 -21.06
N PRO A 64 -9.33 -11.97 -22.24
CA PRO A 64 -10.52 -11.25 -22.71
C PRO A 64 -11.67 -11.29 -21.70
N LEU A 65 -11.83 -12.39 -20.96
CA LEU A 65 -12.85 -12.54 -19.92
C LEU A 65 -12.71 -11.52 -18.79
N ALA A 66 -11.52 -11.06 -18.46
CA ALA A 66 -11.35 -10.04 -17.43
C ALA A 66 -11.95 -8.70 -17.87
N THR A 67 -11.85 -8.36 -19.14
CA THR A 67 -12.49 -7.16 -19.70
C THR A 67 -14.00 -7.36 -19.79
N ALA A 68 -14.46 -8.50 -20.32
CA ALA A 68 -15.87 -8.84 -20.40
C ALA A 68 -16.56 -8.85 -19.02
N PHE A 69 -15.86 -9.26 -17.96
CA PHE A 69 -16.37 -9.22 -16.59
C PHE A 69 -16.65 -7.78 -16.12
N VAL A 70 -15.75 -6.85 -16.43
CA VAL A 70 -15.97 -5.43 -16.09
C VAL A 70 -17.10 -4.84 -16.93
N GLU A 71 -17.18 -5.18 -18.22
CA GLU A 71 -18.25 -4.74 -19.11
C GLU A 71 -19.62 -5.27 -18.65
N ALA A 72 -19.71 -6.53 -18.25
CA ALA A 72 -20.92 -7.11 -17.66
C ALA A 72 -21.35 -6.37 -16.39
N GLY A 73 -20.39 -5.92 -15.55
CA GLY A 73 -20.70 -5.08 -14.40
C GLY A 73 -21.32 -3.73 -14.81
N VAL A 74 -20.84 -3.14 -15.90
CA VAL A 74 -21.41 -1.90 -16.44
C VAL A 74 -22.83 -2.14 -16.99
N GLU A 75 -23.08 -3.24 -17.68
CA GLU A 75 -24.43 -3.65 -18.14
C GLU A 75 -25.39 -3.84 -16.97
N MET A 76 -24.90 -4.27 -15.81
CA MET A 76 -25.69 -4.39 -14.57
C MET A 76 -25.94 -3.05 -13.86
N GLY A 77 -25.45 -1.93 -14.40
CA GLY A 77 -25.63 -0.60 -13.83
C GLY A 77 -24.52 -0.16 -12.85
N PHE A 78 -23.44 -0.92 -12.72
CA PHE A 78 -22.27 -0.47 -11.96
C PHE A 78 -21.33 0.34 -12.85
N GLU A 79 -20.51 1.16 -12.23
CA GLU A 79 -19.50 1.92 -12.97
C GLU A 79 -18.14 1.18 -12.98
N ASN A 80 -17.39 1.37 -14.06
CA ASN A 80 -15.96 1.03 -14.08
C ASN A 80 -15.21 2.13 -13.31
N ARG A 81 -14.74 1.80 -12.11
CA ARG A 81 -14.17 2.76 -11.15
C ARG A 81 -12.80 2.34 -10.67
N ASP A 82 -12.04 3.33 -10.24
CA ASP A 82 -10.80 3.12 -9.52
C ASP A 82 -11.07 2.89 -8.02
N ALA A 83 -10.69 1.72 -7.51
CA ALA A 83 -10.86 1.38 -6.08
C ALA A 83 -10.06 2.29 -5.13
N ASN A 84 -9.10 3.07 -5.63
CA ASN A 84 -8.32 4.04 -4.86
C ASN A 84 -8.73 5.48 -5.16
N GLY A 85 -9.81 5.67 -5.94
CA GLY A 85 -10.37 6.96 -6.31
C GLY A 85 -11.43 7.46 -5.33
N GLU A 86 -12.34 8.29 -5.85
CA GLU A 86 -13.36 8.97 -5.06
C GLU A 86 -14.45 8.01 -4.54
N PHE A 87 -14.84 7.05 -5.38
CA PHE A 87 -15.89 6.08 -5.08
C PHE A 87 -15.33 4.67 -5.32
N GLN A 88 -15.52 3.77 -4.36
CA GLN A 88 -14.96 2.43 -4.41
C GLN A 88 -15.93 1.37 -4.95
N THR A 89 -17.25 1.64 -4.89
CA THR A 89 -18.26 0.69 -5.35
C THR A 89 -18.31 0.67 -6.88
N GLY A 90 -17.94 -0.45 -7.48
CA GLY A 90 -17.90 -0.60 -8.93
C GLY A 90 -17.02 -1.78 -9.35
N PHE A 91 -16.77 -1.87 -10.63
CA PHE A 91 -15.90 -2.87 -11.24
C PHE A 91 -14.63 -2.20 -11.75
N MET A 92 -13.51 -2.93 -11.75
CA MET A 92 -12.25 -2.44 -12.29
C MET A 92 -11.33 -3.57 -12.68
N ILE A 93 -10.39 -3.29 -13.56
CA ILE A 93 -9.20 -4.13 -13.70
C ILE A 93 -8.23 -3.79 -12.56
N PRO A 94 -7.93 -4.74 -11.65
CA PRO A 94 -7.17 -4.43 -10.44
C PRO A 94 -5.71 -4.09 -10.77
N GLN A 95 -5.21 -3.06 -10.11
CA GLN A 95 -3.79 -2.73 -10.12
C GLN A 95 -3.01 -3.56 -9.10
N GLY A 96 -1.75 -3.81 -9.38
CA GLY A 96 -0.85 -4.52 -8.50
C GLY A 96 0.49 -3.83 -8.35
N THR A 97 1.21 -4.18 -7.29
CA THR A 97 2.59 -3.73 -7.10
C THR A 97 3.53 -4.58 -7.97
N ILE A 98 3.67 -4.18 -9.22
CA ILE A 98 4.44 -4.88 -10.26
C ILE A 98 5.46 -3.91 -10.86
N ARG A 99 6.69 -4.38 -11.08
CA ARG A 99 7.75 -3.64 -11.77
C ARG A 99 8.57 -4.58 -12.64
N ARG A 100 8.61 -4.32 -13.95
CA ARG A 100 9.37 -5.13 -14.93
C ARG A 100 9.06 -6.62 -14.82
N GLY A 101 7.78 -6.98 -14.86
CA GLY A 101 7.30 -8.36 -14.82
C GLY A 101 7.45 -9.08 -13.47
N SER A 102 7.90 -8.41 -12.41
CA SER A 102 8.08 -9.01 -11.09
C SER A 102 7.44 -8.19 -9.98
N ARG A 103 7.17 -8.86 -8.84
CA ARG A 103 6.62 -8.18 -7.65
C ARG A 103 7.50 -7.00 -7.23
N CYS A 104 6.91 -5.81 -7.10
CA CYS A 104 7.51 -4.67 -6.45
C CYS A 104 7.15 -4.70 -4.97
N SER A 105 7.84 -5.55 -4.19
CA SER A 105 7.61 -5.62 -2.74
C SER A 105 8.10 -4.35 -2.04
N THR A 106 7.67 -4.12 -0.80
CA THR A 106 8.19 -3.04 0.05
C THR A 106 9.70 -3.12 0.22
N SER A 107 10.26 -4.32 0.32
CA SER A 107 11.71 -4.53 0.31
C SER A 107 12.36 -4.01 -0.97
N LYS A 108 11.79 -4.33 -2.15
CA LYS A 108 12.30 -3.85 -3.45
C LYS A 108 12.14 -2.35 -3.62
N ALA A 109 11.01 -1.80 -3.14
CA ALA A 109 10.69 -0.39 -3.28
C ALA A 109 11.46 0.50 -2.30
N PHE A 110 11.53 0.12 -1.02
CA PHE A 110 12.00 1.01 0.04
C PHE A 110 13.32 0.57 0.68
N LEU A 111 13.58 -0.74 0.87
CA LEU A 111 14.81 -1.18 1.54
C LEU A 111 16.01 -1.26 0.59
N ARG A 112 15.82 -1.79 -0.62
CA ARG A 112 16.92 -1.90 -1.59
C ARG A 112 17.63 -0.58 -1.94
N PRO A 113 16.89 0.54 -2.20
CA PRO A 113 17.51 1.83 -2.51
C PRO A 113 18.39 2.38 -1.40
N ILE A 114 18.09 2.03 -0.14
CA ILE A 114 18.77 2.58 1.04
C ILE A 114 19.65 1.57 1.78
N ARG A 115 19.89 0.38 1.20
CA ARG A 115 20.63 -0.72 1.82
C ARG A 115 22.05 -0.35 2.26
N HIS A 116 22.63 0.70 1.69
CA HIS A 116 23.98 1.18 1.99
C HIS A 116 24.03 2.15 3.18
N ARG A 117 22.89 2.53 3.76
CA ARG A 117 22.84 3.44 4.92
C ARG A 117 23.46 2.73 6.14
N LYS A 118 24.45 3.38 6.76
CA LYS A 118 25.16 2.86 7.94
C LYS A 118 24.27 2.77 9.19
N ASN A 119 23.21 3.58 9.25
CA ASN A 119 22.25 3.61 10.35
C ASN A 119 21.02 2.70 10.13
N LEU A 120 21.04 1.85 9.10
CA LEU A 120 19.97 0.88 8.84
C LEU A 120 20.49 -0.54 9.06
N HIS A 121 19.88 -1.24 10.01
CA HIS A 121 20.18 -2.65 10.30
C HIS A 121 18.93 -3.49 10.01
N ILE A 122 19.07 -4.52 9.18
CA ILE A 122 17.97 -5.42 8.79
C ILE A 122 18.29 -6.82 9.29
N ALA A 123 17.56 -7.28 10.30
CA ALA A 123 17.67 -8.63 10.83
C ALA A 123 16.62 -9.54 10.17
N MET A 124 17.03 -10.33 9.18
CA MET A 124 16.17 -11.33 8.54
C MET A 124 16.02 -12.58 9.41
N HIS A 125 14.89 -13.30 9.26
CA HIS A 125 14.56 -14.50 10.03
C HIS A 125 14.56 -14.26 11.55
N ALA A 126 14.21 -13.05 11.96
CA ALA A 126 14.06 -12.65 13.35
C ALA A 126 12.58 -12.65 13.75
N PHE A 127 12.15 -13.65 14.51
CA PHE A 127 10.77 -13.76 14.98
C PHE A 127 10.62 -13.03 16.31
N VAL A 128 9.91 -11.90 16.32
CA VAL A 128 9.68 -11.10 17.52
C VAL A 128 8.71 -11.84 18.43
N THR A 129 9.15 -12.10 19.66
CA THR A 129 8.39 -12.83 20.68
C THR A 129 7.76 -11.91 21.72
N LYS A 130 8.29 -10.70 21.88
CA LYS A 130 7.78 -9.71 22.85
C LYS A 130 8.22 -8.30 22.45
N ILE A 131 7.32 -7.34 22.62
CA ILE A 131 7.65 -5.91 22.64
C ILE A 131 8.00 -5.56 24.09
N LEU A 132 9.12 -4.89 24.30
CA LEU A 132 9.58 -4.44 25.61
C LEU A 132 9.05 -3.03 25.87
N ILE A 133 8.11 -2.94 26.80
CA ILE A 133 7.44 -1.69 27.15
C ILE A 133 7.75 -1.39 28.61
N ASP A 134 8.18 -0.16 28.90
CA ASP A 134 8.35 0.29 30.28
C ASP A 134 6.99 0.33 31.01
N PRO A 135 6.86 -0.31 32.18
CA PRO A 135 5.57 -0.44 32.84
C PRO A 135 5.01 0.86 33.39
N VAL A 136 5.86 1.87 33.62
CA VAL A 136 5.47 3.17 34.18
C VAL A 136 5.18 4.15 33.06
N THR A 137 6.17 4.39 32.21
CA THR A 137 6.09 5.40 31.13
C THR A 137 5.29 4.93 29.92
N LYS A 138 5.03 3.61 29.80
CA LYS A 138 4.38 2.98 28.63
C LYS A 138 5.16 3.16 27.32
N ILE A 139 6.41 3.55 27.37
CA ILE A 139 7.28 3.71 26.20
C ILE A 139 7.85 2.37 25.80
N ALA A 140 7.73 2.02 24.54
CA ALA A 140 8.41 0.87 23.95
C ALA A 140 9.90 1.19 23.74
N TYR A 141 10.79 0.38 24.32
CA TYR A 141 12.25 0.59 24.26
C TYR A 141 12.99 -0.50 23.52
N GLY A 142 12.31 -1.56 23.08
CA GLY A 142 12.94 -2.64 22.32
C GLY A 142 12.01 -3.80 22.02
N VAL A 143 12.60 -4.84 21.44
CA VAL A 143 11.90 -6.11 21.17
C VAL A 143 12.77 -7.28 21.58
N ARG A 144 12.14 -8.37 22.01
CA ARG A 144 12.78 -9.69 22.15
C ARG A 144 12.47 -10.50 20.91
N PHE A 145 13.46 -11.10 20.30
CA PHE A 145 13.26 -11.94 19.11
C PHE A 145 14.08 -13.22 19.15
N LYS A 146 13.60 -14.24 18.46
CA LYS A 146 14.29 -15.51 18.24
C LYS A 146 14.88 -15.52 16.82
N ARG A 147 16.16 -15.86 16.71
CA ARG A 147 16.87 -16.01 15.43
C ARG A 147 17.81 -17.18 15.50
N ASN A 148 17.76 -18.11 14.53
CA ASN A 148 18.59 -19.30 14.47
C ASN A 148 18.60 -20.10 15.79
N GLY A 149 17.44 -20.25 16.42
CA GLY A 149 17.30 -20.99 17.69
C GLY A 149 17.73 -20.21 18.95
N LYS A 150 18.30 -19.02 18.83
CA LYS A 150 18.70 -18.14 19.96
C LYS A 150 17.68 -17.02 20.16
N ILE A 151 17.53 -16.60 21.42
CA ILE A 151 16.72 -15.44 21.83
C ILE A 151 17.65 -14.30 22.18
#